data_f2ae351a89513e1aa3b98bad9f3bc3a5
#
_entry.id   f2ae351a89513e1aa3b98bad9f3bc3a5
#
_cell.length_a   1.000
_cell.length_b   1.000
_cell.length_c   1.000
_cell.angle_alpha   90.00
_cell.angle_beta   90.00
_cell.angle_gamma   90.00
#
_symmetry.space_group_name_H-M   'P 1'
#
loop_
_entity.id
_entity.type
_entity.pdbx_description
1 polymer ?
#
loop_
_entity_poly.entity_id
_entity_poly.type
_entity_poly.pdbx_seq_one_letter_code
_entity_poly.pdbx_strand_id
1 'polypeptide(L)'
;MKNIINEKRINQIITFVNSLKIQSKRFSEIIKEQNASVIKDFNQALTHSSDNKIINYEKLEFFGDAVLRLAASKFIEKKYPQMSVGERSELRAQIVSDEWLTKFCLLYTSPSPRD
;
A
#
# COMPACT_ATOMS: atom_id res chain seq x y z
N MET A 1 25.63 -8.90 2.89
CA MET A 1 25.76 -7.68 2.10
C MET A 1 24.64 -6.72 2.33
N LYS A 2 24.96 -5.45 2.47
CA LYS A 2 23.93 -4.50 2.73
C LYS A 2 23.31 -4.02 1.46
N ASN A 3 21.99 -3.95 1.44
CA ASN A 3 21.29 -3.34 0.34
C ASN A 3 21.11 -1.89 0.68
N ILE A 4 22.05 -1.09 0.21
CA ILE A 4 21.96 0.34 0.44
C ILE A 4 21.11 0.94 -0.67
N ILE A 5 20.01 1.55 -0.27
CA ILE A 5 19.12 2.20 -1.21
C ILE A 5 19.65 3.59 -1.46
N ASN A 6 19.93 3.91 -2.73
CA ASN A 6 20.52 5.21 -3.01
C ASN A 6 19.52 6.35 -2.82
N GLU A 7 20.07 7.55 -2.70
CA GLU A 7 19.29 8.72 -2.37
C GLU A 7 18.19 9.01 -3.40
N LYS A 8 18.49 8.80 -4.66
CA LYS A 8 17.51 9.04 -5.72
C LYS A 8 16.29 8.12 -5.53
N ARG A 9 16.55 6.86 -5.20
CA ARG A 9 15.47 5.89 -4.99
C ARG A 9 14.66 6.26 -3.75
N ILE A 10 15.33 6.69 -2.68
CA ILE A 10 14.63 7.12 -1.47
C ILE A 10 13.70 8.29 -1.78
N ASN A 11 14.18 9.25 -2.56
CA ASN A 11 13.36 10.40 -2.91
C ASN A 11 12.16 10.00 -3.75
N GLN A 12 12.33 9.03 -4.65
CA GLN A 12 11.22 8.53 -5.45
C GLN A 12 10.17 7.87 -4.57
N ILE A 13 10.61 7.08 -3.60
CA ILE A 13 9.70 6.40 -2.68
C ILE A 13 8.93 7.43 -1.86
N ILE A 14 9.62 8.40 -1.29
CA ILE A 14 8.99 9.41 -0.46
C ILE A 14 7.98 10.23 -1.27
N THR A 15 8.34 10.59 -2.49
CA THR A 15 7.43 11.34 -3.35
C THR A 15 6.17 10.53 -3.64
N PHE A 16 6.33 9.25 -3.94
CA PHE A 16 5.18 8.39 -4.20
C PHE A 16 4.29 8.26 -2.97
N VAL A 17 4.89 8.00 -1.81
CA VAL A 17 4.13 7.82 -0.56
C VAL A 17 3.38 9.09 -0.21
N ASN A 18 4.01 10.25 -0.39
CA ASN A 18 3.35 11.52 -0.12
C ASN A 18 2.17 11.75 -1.05
N SER A 19 2.24 11.22 -2.28
CA SER A 19 1.14 11.38 -3.23
C SER A 19 -0.10 10.59 -2.81
N LEU A 20 0.05 9.61 -1.93
CA LEU A 20 -1.08 8.83 -1.44
C LEU A 20 -1.94 9.61 -0.45
N LYS A 21 -1.43 10.70 0.08
CA LYS A 21 -2.16 11.59 0.99
C LYS A 21 -2.74 10.86 2.19
N ILE A 22 -1.92 10.01 2.78
CA ILE A 22 -2.33 9.27 3.96
C ILE A 22 -2.41 10.23 5.14
N GLN A 23 -3.59 10.32 5.74
CA GLN A 23 -3.83 11.26 6.82
C GLN A 23 -3.61 10.61 8.17
N SER A 24 -2.36 10.45 8.52
CA SER A 24 -1.95 9.90 9.81
C SER A 24 -0.73 10.66 10.27
N LYS A 25 -0.84 11.27 11.43
CA LYS A 25 0.27 12.03 11.98
C LYS A 25 1.47 11.13 12.23
N ARG A 26 1.22 9.95 12.77
CA ARG A 26 2.29 9.01 13.05
C ARG A 26 2.97 8.55 11.76
N PHE A 27 2.19 8.28 10.73
CA PHE A 27 2.73 7.86 9.46
C PHE A 27 3.60 8.97 8.85
N SER A 28 3.12 10.21 8.91
CA SER A 28 3.88 11.34 8.41
C SER A 28 5.20 11.49 9.13
N GLU A 29 5.21 11.28 10.45
CA GLU A 29 6.43 11.37 11.23
C GLU A 29 7.43 10.29 10.84
N ILE A 30 6.95 9.08 10.64
CA ILE A 30 7.80 7.96 10.24
C ILE A 30 8.44 8.24 8.89
N ILE A 31 7.67 8.75 7.94
CA ILE A 31 8.20 9.06 6.62
C ILE A 31 9.19 10.22 6.67
N LYS A 32 8.89 11.22 7.48
CA LYS A 32 9.80 12.37 7.63
C LYS A 32 11.15 11.95 8.17
N GLU A 33 11.15 11.01 9.10
CA GLU A 33 12.38 10.54 9.71
C GLU A 33 13.20 9.68 8.76
N GLN A 34 12.60 9.27 7.66
CA GLN A 34 13.25 8.40 6.68
C GLN A 34 13.83 7.15 7.35
N ASN A 35 13.01 6.55 8.22
CA ASN A 35 13.42 5.35 8.94
C ASN A 35 13.89 4.28 7.94
N ALA A 36 15.11 3.79 8.14
CA ALA A 36 15.73 2.86 7.19
C ALA A 36 14.92 1.59 6.97
N SER A 37 14.30 1.08 8.04
CA SER A 37 13.49 -0.13 7.94
C SER A 37 12.24 0.11 7.10
N VAL A 38 11.59 1.24 7.32
CA VAL A 38 10.37 1.59 6.59
C VAL A 38 10.70 1.82 5.11
N ILE A 39 11.76 2.55 4.82
CA ILE A 39 12.18 2.81 3.45
C ILE A 39 12.51 1.49 2.73
N LYS A 40 13.17 0.58 3.43
CA LYS A 40 13.50 -0.72 2.88
C LYS A 40 12.24 -1.49 2.49
N ASP A 41 11.23 -1.47 3.36
CA ASP A 41 9.98 -2.17 3.10
C ASP A 41 9.23 -1.56 1.91
N PHE A 42 9.18 -0.23 1.83
CA PHE A 42 8.57 0.41 0.67
C PHE A 42 9.34 0.10 -0.61
N ASN A 43 10.66 0.10 -0.55
CA ASN A 43 11.45 -0.24 -1.71
C ASN A 43 11.14 -1.65 -2.20
N GLN A 44 11.04 -2.61 -1.27
CA GLN A 44 10.70 -3.97 -1.62
C GLN A 44 9.30 -4.05 -2.23
N ALA A 45 8.34 -3.35 -1.65
CA ALA A 45 6.97 -3.35 -2.14
C ALA A 45 6.86 -2.78 -3.54
N LEU A 46 7.75 -1.86 -3.91
CA LEU A 46 7.73 -1.20 -5.20
C LEU A 46 8.73 -1.80 -6.20
N THR A 47 9.29 -2.95 -5.88
CA THR A 47 10.27 -3.61 -6.75
C THR A 47 9.59 -4.79 -7.43
N HIS A 48 9.60 -4.78 -8.76
CA HIS A 48 9.04 -5.87 -9.55
C HIS A 48 9.97 -7.08 -9.50
N SER A 49 9.38 -8.28 -9.60
CA SER A 49 10.15 -9.51 -9.54
C SER A 49 11.16 -9.64 -10.68
N SER A 50 10.93 -8.97 -11.80
CA SER A 50 11.88 -9.00 -12.91
C SER A 50 13.12 -8.17 -12.63
N ASP A 51 13.02 -7.17 -11.75
CA ASP A 51 14.16 -6.32 -11.40
C ASP A 51 15.04 -6.95 -10.34
N ASN A 52 14.42 -7.67 -9.40
CA ASN A 52 15.15 -8.37 -8.36
C ASN A 52 14.38 -9.62 -7.99
N LYS A 53 14.99 -10.79 -8.22
CA LYS A 53 14.29 -12.06 -8.02
C LYS A 53 14.18 -12.47 -6.55
N ILE A 54 14.93 -11.82 -5.68
CA ILE A 54 14.94 -12.18 -4.27
C ILE A 54 14.19 -11.16 -3.44
N ILE A 55 14.50 -9.87 -3.64
CA ILE A 55 13.90 -8.79 -2.88
C ILE A 55 12.91 -8.06 -3.78
N ASN A 56 11.65 -8.45 -3.69
CA ASN A 56 10.60 -7.85 -4.50
C ASN A 56 9.29 -7.91 -3.73
N TYR A 57 8.21 -7.48 -4.37
CA TYR A 57 6.92 -7.31 -3.73
C TYR A 57 6.17 -8.60 -3.38
N GLU A 58 6.58 -9.74 -3.92
CA GLU A 58 5.74 -10.96 -3.81
C GLU A 58 5.42 -11.39 -2.39
N LYS A 59 6.41 -11.40 -1.50
CA LYS A 59 6.16 -11.77 -0.12
C LYS A 59 5.30 -10.73 0.59
N LEU A 60 5.55 -9.47 0.31
CA LEU A 60 4.77 -8.40 0.91
C LEU A 60 3.35 -8.41 0.39
N GLU A 61 3.16 -8.80 -0.86
CA GLU A 61 1.82 -8.92 -1.44
C GLU A 61 1.01 -9.98 -0.69
N PHE A 62 1.65 -11.10 -0.38
CA PHE A 62 0.99 -12.18 0.34
C PHE A 62 0.50 -11.70 1.71
N PHE A 63 1.38 -11.07 2.47
CA PHE A 63 0.99 -10.56 3.79
C PHE A 63 0.05 -9.36 3.68
N GLY A 64 0.31 -8.50 2.71
CA GLY A 64 -0.51 -7.30 2.51
C GLY A 64 -1.95 -7.63 2.19
N ASP A 65 -2.17 -8.69 1.42
CA ASP A 65 -3.52 -9.12 1.10
C ASP A 65 -4.29 -9.47 2.38
N ALA A 66 -3.66 -10.18 3.30
CA ALA A 66 -4.29 -10.55 4.56
C ALA A 66 -4.57 -9.32 5.43
N VAL A 67 -3.62 -8.39 5.48
CA VAL A 67 -3.80 -7.16 6.25
C VAL A 67 -4.93 -6.32 5.67
N LEU A 68 -4.97 -6.20 4.35
CA LEU A 68 -6.02 -5.44 3.69
C LEU A 68 -7.40 -6.02 3.96
N ARG A 69 -7.52 -7.35 3.91
CA ARG A 69 -8.79 -8.02 4.17
C ARG A 69 -9.23 -7.82 5.61
N LEU A 70 -8.30 -7.90 6.55
CA LEU A 70 -8.63 -7.67 7.95
C LEU A 70 -9.07 -6.22 8.17
N ALA A 71 -8.36 -5.28 7.60
CA ALA A 71 -8.70 -3.86 7.74
C ALA A 71 -10.08 -3.58 7.15
N ALA A 72 -10.36 -4.15 5.96
CA ALA A 72 -11.67 -3.99 5.33
C ALA A 72 -12.77 -4.58 6.20
N SER A 73 -12.52 -5.75 6.79
CA SER A 73 -13.50 -6.41 7.66
C SER A 73 -13.83 -5.53 8.86
N LYS A 74 -12.81 -4.97 9.49
CA LYS A 74 -13.02 -4.09 10.65
C LYS A 74 -13.76 -2.82 10.28
N PHE A 75 -13.42 -2.25 9.14
CA PHE A 75 -14.09 -1.06 8.65
C PHE A 75 -15.58 -1.32 8.43
N ILE A 76 -15.89 -2.43 7.75
CA ILE A 76 -17.27 -2.80 7.44
C ILE A 76 -18.06 -3.06 8.73
N GLU A 77 -17.46 -3.77 9.67
CA GLU A 77 -18.12 -4.06 10.93
C GLU A 77 -18.48 -2.78 11.67
N LYS A 78 -17.58 -1.83 11.68
CA LYS A 78 -17.78 -0.58 12.37
C LYS A 78 -18.80 0.32 11.68
N LYS A 79 -18.73 0.38 10.35
CA LYS A 79 -19.57 1.30 9.60
C LYS A 79 -20.95 0.74 9.31
N TYR A 80 -21.08 -0.56 9.14
CA TYR A 80 -22.34 -1.20 8.77
C TYR A 80 -22.68 -2.34 9.73
N PRO A 81 -22.93 -2.01 11.02
CA PRO A 81 -23.12 -3.06 12.01
C PRO A 81 -24.37 -3.93 11.80
N GLN A 82 -25.34 -3.44 11.02
CA GLN A 82 -26.56 -4.18 10.77
C GLN A 82 -26.50 -5.10 9.56
N MET A 83 -25.39 -5.05 8.84
CA MET A 83 -25.25 -5.84 7.62
C MET A 83 -25.01 -7.31 7.98
N SER A 84 -25.62 -8.21 7.21
CA SER A 84 -25.45 -9.64 7.47
C SER A 84 -24.03 -10.07 7.10
N VAL A 85 -23.61 -11.25 7.59
CA VAL A 85 -22.28 -11.77 7.29
C VAL A 85 -22.10 -11.97 5.79
N GLY A 86 -23.13 -12.45 5.10
CA GLY A 86 -23.05 -12.63 3.65
C GLY A 86 -22.86 -11.33 2.92
N GLU A 87 -23.61 -10.30 3.32
CA GLU A 87 -23.46 -8.99 2.70
C GLU A 87 -22.09 -8.38 2.98
N ARG A 88 -21.61 -8.58 4.21
CA ARG A 88 -20.28 -8.09 4.58
C ARG A 88 -19.19 -8.75 3.75
N SER A 89 -19.33 -10.04 3.52
CA SER A 89 -18.37 -10.79 2.71
C SER A 89 -18.34 -10.30 1.27
N GLU A 90 -19.51 -10.03 0.71
CA GLU A 90 -19.59 -9.51 -0.64
C GLU A 90 -18.97 -8.12 -0.74
N LEU A 91 -19.29 -7.27 0.21
CA LEU A 91 -18.74 -5.91 0.21
C LEU A 91 -17.22 -5.94 0.37
N ARG A 92 -16.72 -6.79 1.25
CA ARG A 92 -15.28 -6.91 1.44
C ARG A 92 -14.60 -7.36 0.16
N ALA A 93 -15.16 -8.38 -0.50
CA ALA A 93 -14.59 -8.88 -1.75
C ALA A 93 -14.51 -7.78 -2.80
N GLN A 94 -15.51 -6.91 -2.82
CA GLN A 94 -15.54 -5.81 -3.76
C GLN A 94 -14.50 -4.74 -3.43
N ILE A 95 -14.40 -4.37 -2.15
CA ILE A 95 -13.47 -3.35 -1.69
C ILE A 95 -12.02 -3.75 -1.93
N VAL A 96 -11.69 -5.03 -1.74
CA VAL A 96 -10.32 -5.50 -1.89
C VAL A 96 -10.04 -6.06 -3.28
N SER A 97 -10.96 -5.89 -4.23
CA SER A 97 -10.73 -6.41 -5.57
C SER A 97 -9.65 -5.60 -6.28
N ASP A 98 -8.92 -6.27 -7.15
CA ASP A 98 -7.88 -5.62 -7.94
C ASP A 98 -8.46 -4.49 -8.78
N GLU A 99 -9.66 -4.70 -9.30
CA GLU A 99 -10.30 -3.69 -10.12
C GLU A 99 -10.58 -2.41 -9.35
N TRP A 100 -11.16 -2.55 -8.16
CA TRP A 100 -11.48 -1.38 -7.35
C TRP A 100 -10.21 -0.68 -6.85
N LEU A 101 -9.24 -1.48 -6.40
CA LEU A 101 -7.98 -0.92 -5.90
C LEU A 101 -7.22 -0.19 -6.99
N THR A 102 -7.26 -0.72 -8.20
CA THR A 102 -6.62 -0.06 -9.35
C THR A 102 -7.27 1.29 -9.60
N LYS A 103 -8.59 1.36 -9.60
CA LYS A 103 -9.30 2.61 -9.80
C LYS A 103 -8.96 3.61 -8.70
N PHE A 104 -8.91 3.14 -7.47
CA PHE A 104 -8.58 3.99 -6.34
C PHE A 104 -7.17 4.55 -6.47
N CYS A 105 -6.23 3.71 -6.85
CA CYS A 105 -4.86 4.12 -7.06
C CYS A 105 -4.74 5.19 -8.15
N LEU A 106 -5.43 4.99 -9.26
CA LEU A 106 -5.42 5.94 -10.34
C LEU A 106 -6.03 7.28 -9.93
N LEU A 107 -7.04 7.24 -9.08
CA LEU A 107 -7.71 8.44 -8.63
C LEU A 107 -6.83 9.29 -7.72
N TYR A 108 -6.09 8.64 -6.82
CA TYR A 108 -5.34 9.36 -5.80
C TYR A 108 -3.85 9.52 -6.09
N THR A 109 -3.29 8.69 -6.96
CA THR A 109 -1.87 8.76 -7.27
C THR A 109 -1.61 9.07 -8.71
N SER A 110 -2.65 9.25 -9.46
CA SER A 110 -2.51 9.47 -10.86
C SER A 110 -1.69 10.62 -11.12
N PRO A 111 -0.73 10.42 -11.86
CA PRO A 111 0.05 11.45 -12.21
C PRO A 111 -0.61 12.18 -13.22
N SER A 112 -0.05 13.07 -13.54
CA SER A 112 -0.35 13.70 -14.66
C SER A 112 -0.34 12.80 -15.75
N PRO A 113 -0.99 13.10 -16.55
CA PRO A 113 -1.06 12.33 -17.69
C PRO A 113 0.23 12.27 -18.32
N ARG A 114 0.60 11.64 -18.66
CA ARG A 114 1.59 11.51 -19.15
C ARG A 114 1.62 11.83 -20.08
N ASP A 115 1.80 12.22 -20.30
CA ASP A 115 1.82 12.69 -20.95
C ASP A 115 2.31 12.47 -21.56
#